data_49989d6d8a0029f7ad6a2bf4e9168d0f
#
_entry.id   49989d6d8a0029f7ad6a2bf4e9168d0f
#
_cell.length_a   1.000
_cell.length_b   1.000
_cell.length_c   1.000
_cell.angle_alpha   90.00
_cell.angle_beta   90.00
_cell.angle_gamma   90.00
#
_symmetry.space_group_name_H-M   'P 1'
#
loop_
_entity.id
_entity.type
_entity.pdbx_description
1 polymer ?
#
loop_
_entity_poly.entity_id
_entity_poly.type
_entity_poly.pdbx_seq_one_letter_code
_entity_poly.pdbx_strand_id
1 'polypeptide(L)'
;MNLNEYQKNSRGTARYKRGLTTIDGLTYSVLALCGEAGELANKLKKSHRTGTKPDELVLADELGDVLWYVASVAHELGMDLEYIAQMNLEKLQQRIKANKQVG
;
A
#
# COMPACT_ATOMS: atom_id res chain seq x y z
N MET A 1 11.57 10.27 -9.39
CA MET A 1 11.55 8.87 -8.91
C MET A 1 10.32 8.16 -9.44
N ASN A 2 10.47 6.95 -9.94
CA ASN A 2 9.33 6.14 -10.38
C ASN A 2 9.00 5.04 -9.34
N LEU A 3 7.94 4.27 -9.57
CA LEU A 3 7.48 3.26 -8.62
C LEU A 3 8.52 2.15 -8.39
N ASN A 4 9.22 1.72 -9.44
CA ASN A 4 10.23 0.68 -9.30
C ASN A 4 11.46 1.18 -8.53
N GLU A 5 11.84 2.43 -8.71
CA GLU A 5 12.91 3.05 -7.92
C GLU A 5 12.50 3.14 -6.45
N TYR A 6 11.28 3.55 -6.18
CA TYR A 6 10.74 3.58 -4.83
C TYR A 6 10.78 2.19 -4.19
N GLN A 7 10.31 1.17 -4.90
CA GLN A 7 10.31 -0.21 -4.42
C GLN A 7 11.72 -0.68 -4.07
N LYS A 8 12.67 -0.44 -4.97
CA LYS A 8 14.07 -0.81 -4.75
C LYS A 8 14.64 -0.10 -3.52
N ASN A 9 14.43 1.21 -3.42
CA ASN A 9 14.97 2.00 -2.33
C ASN A 9 14.33 1.63 -0.98
N SER A 10 13.05 1.24 -1.00
CA SER A 10 12.36 0.84 0.23
C SER A 10 12.98 -0.41 0.87
N ARG A 11 13.61 -1.28 0.08
CA ARG A 11 14.23 -2.51 0.63
C ARG A 11 15.37 -2.21 1.58
N GLY A 12 16.05 -1.09 1.40
CA GLY A 12 17.13 -0.66 2.31
C GLY A 12 16.64 -0.32 3.72
N THR A 13 15.35 -0.06 3.89
CA THR A 13 14.76 0.25 5.19
C THR A 13 13.98 -0.91 5.81
N ALA A 14 13.95 -2.07 5.14
CA ALA A 14 13.23 -3.25 5.65
C ALA A 14 13.92 -3.80 6.90
N ARG A 15 13.11 -4.05 7.94
CA ARG A 15 13.60 -4.55 9.23
C ARG A 15 13.00 -5.89 9.64
N TYR A 16 12.00 -6.39 8.90
CA TYR A 16 11.45 -7.70 9.20
C TYR A 16 12.45 -8.77 8.75
N LYS A 17 12.52 -9.86 9.51
CA LYS A 17 13.48 -10.94 9.26
C LYS A 17 12.75 -12.15 8.70
N ARG A 18 13.17 -12.55 7.50
CA ARG A 18 12.61 -13.74 6.86
C ARG A 18 13.21 -14.99 7.51
N GLY A 19 12.38 -16.00 7.73
CA GLY A 19 12.84 -17.31 8.18
C GLY A 19 13.17 -17.43 9.67
N LEU A 20 12.99 -16.37 10.46
CA LEU A 20 13.26 -16.41 11.91
C LEU A 20 11.99 -16.54 12.75
N THR A 21 10.81 -16.54 12.13
CA THR A 21 9.52 -16.71 12.79
C THR A 21 8.70 -17.70 12.01
N THR A 22 7.53 -18.10 12.54
CA THR A 22 6.60 -18.95 11.83
C THR A 22 5.85 -18.17 10.72
N ILE A 23 6.02 -16.85 10.67
CA ILE A 23 5.39 -15.98 9.68
C ILE A 23 6.43 -15.61 8.64
N ASP A 24 6.17 -15.90 7.37
CA ASP A 24 7.07 -15.53 6.28
C ASP A 24 6.93 -14.04 5.91
N GLY A 25 7.81 -13.56 5.03
CA GLY A 25 7.84 -12.15 4.63
C GLY A 25 6.57 -11.68 3.94
N LEU A 26 5.94 -12.54 3.13
CA LEU A 26 4.69 -12.22 2.46
C LEU A 26 3.56 -12.04 3.46
N THR A 27 3.40 -13.01 4.35
CA THR A 27 2.36 -12.96 5.38
C THR A 27 2.54 -11.73 6.28
N TYR A 28 3.78 -11.51 6.74
CA TYR A 28 4.09 -10.35 7.56
C TYR A 28 3.72 -9.05 6.85
N SER A 29 4.13 -8.90 5.59
CA SER A 29 3.90 -7.66 4.83
C SER A 29 2.42 -7.40 4.59
N VAL A 30 1.62 -8.43 4.31
CA VAL A 30 0.17 -8.29 4.12
C VAL A 30 -0.50 -7.87 5.42
N LEU A 31 -0.16 -8.51 6.53
CA LEU A 31 -0.74 -8.15 7.84
C LEU A 31 -0.34 -6.74 8.26
N ALA A 32 0.92 -6.36 8.03
CA ALA A 32 1.41 -5.02 8.35
C ALA A 32 0.76 -3.95 7.47
N LEU A 33 0.50 -4.26 6.18
CA LEU A 33 -0.24 -3.38 5.29
C LEU A 33 -1.63 -3.05 5.88
N CYS A 34 -2.34 -4.07 6.36
CA CYS A 34 -3.63 -3.88 7.01
C CYS A 34 -3.50 -3.03 8.28
N GLY A 35 -2.45 -3.26 9.06
CA GLY A 35 -2.17 -2.47 10.27
C GLY A 35 -1.95 -1.00 9.96
N GLU A 36 -1.15 -0.69 8.94
CA GLU A 36 -0.89 0.71 8.55
C GLU A 36 -2.14 1.39 7.98
N ALA A 37 -2.95 0.65 7.21
CA ALA A 37 -4.23 1.16 6.75
C ALA A 37 -5.15 1.48 7.94
N GLY A 38 -5.12 0.64 8.99
CA GLY A 38 -5.85 0.89 10.23
C GLY A 38 -5.36 2.13 10.96
N GLU A 39 -4.04 2.39 10.97
CA GLU A 39 -3.49 3.59 11.57
C GLU A 39 -3.97 4.86 10.86
N LEU A 40 -4.03 4.82 9.52
CA LEU A 40 -4.58 5.92 8.74
C LEU A 40 -6.04 6.19 9.12
N ALA A 41 -6.83 5.12 9.22
CA ALA A 41 -8.24 5.20 9.62
C ALA A 41 -8.38 5.77 11.03
N ASN A 42 -7.51 5.36 11.97
CA ASN A 42 -7.54 5.86 13.36
C ASN A 42 -7.24 7.35 13.44
N LYS A 43 -6.28 7.84 12.67
CA LYS A 43 -5.96 9.27 12.64
C LYS A 43 -7.14 10.09 12.14
N LEU A 44 -7.80 9.63 11.09
CA LEU A 44 -8.97 10.31 10.54
C LEU A 44 -10.17 10.24 11.50
N LYS A 45 -10.41 9.08 12.10
CA LYS A 45 -11.49 8.87 13.07
C LYS A 45 -11.35 9.81 14.25
N LYS A 46 -10.14 9.99 14.77
CA LYS A 46 -9.87 10.89 15.91
C LYS A 46 -10.27 12.33 15.56
N SER A 47 -9.88 12.82 14.39
CA SER A 47 -10.25 14.16 13.93
C SER A 47 -11.76 14.31 13.80
N HIS A 48 -12.42 13.30 13.23
CA HIS A 48 -13.87 13.31 13.06
C HIS A 48 -14.58 13.33 14.44
N ARG A 49 -14.11 12.54 15.40
CA ARG A 49 -14.71 12.47 16.73
C ARG A 49 -14.59 13.79 17.49
N THR A 50 -13.47 14.49 17.35
CA THR A 50 -13.23 15.76 18.04
C THR A 50 -13.78 16.97 17.29
N GLY A 51 -14.27 16.76 16.06
CA GLY A 51 -14.76 17.86 15.22
C GLY A 51 -13.66 18.77 14.70
N THR A 52 -12.42 18.32 14.71
CA THR A 52 -11.27 19.09 14.23
C THR A 52 -10.93 18.70 12.79
N LYS A 53 -10.34 19.64 12.04
CA LYS A 53 -9.87 19.35 10.69
C LYS A 53 -8.73 18.34 10.77
N PRO A 54 -8.73 17.28 9.91
CA PRO A 54 -7.60 16.35 9.87
C PRO A 54 -6.29 17.06 9.50
N ASP A 55 -5.20 16.64 10.12
CA ASP A 55 -3.87 17.11 9.75
C ASP A 55 -3.42 16.35 8.50
N GLU A 56 -3.36 17.06 7.37
CA GLU A 56 -3.05 16.46 6.08
C GLU A 56 -1.66 15.84 6.03
N LEU A 57 -0.68 16.43 6.73
CA LEU A 57 0.68 15.88 6.76
C LEU A 57 0.76 14.59 7.58
N VAL A 58 -0.01 14.50 8.66
CA VAL A 58 -0.11 13.26 9.44
C VAL A 58 -0.74 12.15 8.60
N LEU A 59 -1.82 12.48 7.88
CA LEU A 59 -2.46 11.49 7.00
C LEU A 59 -1.53 11.07 5.87
N ALA A 60 -0.78 12.00 5.27
CA ALA A 60 0.18 11.69 4.22
C ALA A 60 1.31 10.79 4.73
N ASP A 61 1.77 11.00 5.95
CA ASP A 61 2.79 10.16 6.58
C ASP A 61 2.30 8.72 6.74
N GLU A 62 1.09 8.55 7.26
CA GLU A 62 0.49 7.22 7.40
C GLU A 62 0.25 6.57 6.03
N LEU A 63 -0.15 7.36 5.04
CA LEU A 63 -0.34 6.86 3.69
C LEU A 63 0.99 6.38 3.08
N GLY A 64 2.08 7.07 3.39
CA GLY A 64 3.42 6.63 3.00
C GLY A 64 3.77 5.27 3.57
N ASP A 65 3.40 5.00 4.83
CA ASP A 65 3.61 3.70 5.46
C ASP A 65 2.80 2.60 4.77
N VAL A 66 1.57 2.91 4.35
CA VAL A 66 0.75 1.99 3.54
C VAL A 66 1.46 1.68 2.22
N LEU A 67 1.96 2.71 1.53
CA LEU A 67 2.67 2.53 0.27
C LEU A 67 3.93 1.67 0.46
N TRP A 68 4.65 1.88 1.56
CA TRP A 68 5.84 1.09 1.86
C TRP A 68 5.52 -0.41 1.92
N TYR A 69 4.42 -0.77 2.60
CA TYR A 69 4.01 -2.18 2.68
C TYR A 69 3.40 -2.70 1.38
N VAL A 70 2.78 -1.86 0.58
CA VAL A 70 2.38 -2.25 -0.79
C VAL A 70 3.61 -2.68 -1.58
N ALA A 71 4.69 -1.88 -1.51
CA ALA A 71 5.95 -2.22 -2.18
C ALA A 71 6.57 -3.49 -1.62
N SER A 72 6.45 -3.73 -0.30
CA SER A 72 6.95 -4.95 0.34
C SER A 72 6.19 -6.19 -0.14
N VAL A 73 4.86 -6.11 -0.20
CA VAL A 73 4.05 -7.23 -0.70
C VAL A 73 4.43 -7.55 -2.14
N ALA A 74 4.57 -6.53 -2.99
CA ALA A 74 5.01 -6.73 -4.37
C ALA A 74 6.37 -7.42 -4.43
N HIS A 75 7.32 -6.97 -3.61
CA HIS A 75 8.65 -7.57 -3.53
C HIS A 75 8.58 -9.04 -3.13
N GLU A 76 7.78 -9.37 -2.12
CA GLU A 76 7.64 -10.74 -1.64
C GLU A 76 6.96 -11.64 -2.67
N LEU A 77 6.14 -11.08 -3.55
CA LEU A 77 5.54 -11.81 -4.66
C LEU A 77 6.48 -11.93 -5.86
N GLY A 78 7.65 -11.30 -5.81
CA GLY A 78 8.59 -11.28 -6.93
C GLY A 78 8.13 -10.42 -8.08
N MET A 79 7.32 -9.39 -7.82
CA MET A 79 6.73 -8.53 -8.82
C MET A 79 7.18 -7.08 -8.67
N ASP A 80 7.35 -6.40 -9.80
CA ASP A 80 7.62 -4.96 -9.80
C ASP A 80 6.36 -4.19 -9.44
N LEU A 81 6.51 -3.18 -8.63
CA LEU A 81 5.39 -2.33 -8.21
C LEU A 81 4.74 -1.65 -9.42
N GLU A 82 5.53 -1.22 -10.38
CA GLU A 82 5.02 -0.61 -11.61
C GLU A 82 4.16 -1.58 -12.42
N TYR A 83 4.53 -2.86 -12.46
CA TYR A 83 3.74 -3.89 -13.11
C TYR A 83 2.35 -4.03 -12.47
N ILE A 84 2.30 -4.02 -11.14
CA ILE A 84 1.04 -4.11 -10.40
C ILE A 84 0.16 -2.89 -10.69
N ALA A 85 0.76 -1.70 -10.73
CA ALA A 85 0.04 -0.47 -11.08
C ALA A 85 -0.51 -0.54 -12.51
N GLN A 86 0.27 -1.04 -13.46
CA GLN A 86 -0.13 -1.21 -14.85
C GLN A 86 -1.31 -2.17 -14.98
N MET A 87 -1.23 -3.34 -14.34
CA MET A 87 -2.32 -4.31 -14.32
C MET A 87 -3.61 -3.70 -13.79
N ASN A 88 -3.49 -2.91 -12.72
CA ASN A 88 -4.65 -2.27 -12.10
C ASN A 88 -5.32 -1.29 -13.07
N LEU A 89 -4.53 -0.43 -13.71
CA LEU A 89 -5.07 0.53 -14.66
C LEU A 89 -5.73 -0.14 -15.86
N GLU A 90 -5.11 -1.19 -16.41
CA GLU A 90 -5.68 -1.93 -17.54
C GLU A 90 -7.01 -2.57 -17.18
N LYS A 91 -7.08 -3.20 -16.01
CA LYS A 91 -8.31 -3.81 -15.50
C LYS A 91 -9.44 -2.77 -15.39
N LEU A 92 -9.14 -1.61 -14.84
CA LEU A 92 -10.13 -0.56 -14.65
C LEU A 92 -10.59 0.02 -15.99
N GLN A 93 -9.68 0.20 -16.95
CA GLN A 93 -10.02 0.67 -18.29
C GLN A 93 -10.92 -0.33 -19.01
N GLN A 94 -10.65 -1.62 -18.89
CA GLN A 94 -11.49 -2.66 -19.47
C GLN A 94 -12.90 -2.66 -18.88
N ARG A 95 -13.04 -2.45 -17.58
CA ARG A 95 -14.34 -2.33 -16.92
C ARG A 95 -15.14 -1.15 -17.43
N ILE A 96 -14.49 -0.02 -17.63
CA ILE A 96 -15.13 1.18 -18.19
C ILE A 96 -15.62 0.90 -19.60
N LYS A 97 -14.81 0.24 -20.46
CA LYS A 97 -15.19 -0.15 -21.80
C LYS A 97 -16.40 -1.08 -21.81
N ALA A 98 -16.39 -2.09 -20.94
CA ALA A 98 -17.48 -3.06 -20.83
C ALA A 98 -18.79 -2.36 -20.44
N ASN A 99 -18.75 -1.44 -19.49
CA ASN A 99 -19.92 -0.66 -19.06
C ASN A 99 -20.47 0.20 -20.19
N LYS A 100 -19.59 0.83 -20.97
CA LYS A 100 -19.98 1.65 -22.12
C LYS A 100 -20.62 0.81 -23.23
N GLN A 101 -20.14 -0.42 -23.43
CA GLN A 101 -20.68 -1.33 -24.45
C GLN A 101 -22.04 -1.90 -24.04
N VAL A 102 -22.28 -2.09 -22.75
CA VAL A 102 -23.54 -2.61 -22.22
C VAL A 102 -24.58 -1.53 -22.05
N GLY A 103 -24.13 -0.33 -21.72
CA GLY A 103 -25.01 0.82 -21.54
C GLY A 103 -25.12 1.64 -22.78
#